data_9d25325f7c029a61c0784d71901c866b
#
_entry.id   9d25325f7c029a61c0784d71901c866b
#
_cell.length_a   1.000
_cell.length_b   1.000
_cell.length_c   1.000
_cell.angle_alpha   90.00
_cell.angle_beta   90.00
_cell.angle_gamma   90.00
#
_symmetry.space_group_name_H-M   'P 1'
#
loop_
_entity.id
_entity.type
_entity.pdbx_description
1 polymer ?
#
loop_
_entity_poly.entity_id
_entity_poly.type
_entity_poly.pdbx_seq_one_letter_code
_entity_poly.pdbx_strand_id
1 'polypeptide(L)'
;MVQRRPTVWLEGGFDHLLGLHRTSQGTGMSEEEASAVVLRDLAAWREYQPRVWRTTADYLGAMDPDEFDRRRLTIKPLPEMSLWDGLFGICLSHGYRHVGEIEYARGVIGLGGLTI
;
A
#
# COMPACT_ATOMS: atom_id res chain seq x y z
N MET A 1 18.57 5.25 -14.55
CA MET A 1 17.41 4.63 -15.23
C MET A 1 16.68 3.80 -14.18
N VAL A 2 15.53 4.29 -13.66
CA VAL A 2 14.71 3.49 -12.72
C VAL A 2 14.04 2.42 -13.56
N GLN A 3 14.45 1.17 -13.43
CA GLN A 3 13.72 0.05 -14.01
C GLN A 3 12.33 0.05 -13.40
N ARG A 4 11.33 0.40 -14.19
CA ARG A 4 9.93 0.23 -13.83
C ARG A 4 9.61 -1.26 -13.86
N ARG A 5 9.88 -1.93 -12.74
CA ARG A 5 9.39 -3.30 -12.58
C ARG A 5 7.87 -3.25 -12.47
N PRO A 6 7.15 -4.19 -13.07
CA PRO A 6 5.72 -4.33 -12.81
C PRO A 6 5.51 -4.47 -11.31
N THR A 7 4.39 -3.95 -10.83
CA THR A 7 4.03 -4.08 -9.41
C THR A 7 3.59 -5.51 -9.11
N VAL A 8 3.73 -5.95 -7.86
CA VAL A 8 3.19 -7.24 -7.39
C VAL A 8 1.71 -7.40 -7.78
N TRP A 9 0.96 -6.30 -7.74
CA TRP A 9 -0.43 -6.21 -8.15
C TRP A 9 -0.68 -6.72 -9.56
N LEU A 10 0.10 -6.24 -10.51
CA LEU A 10 -0.04 -6.58 -11.93
C LEU A 10 0.62 -7.92 -12.29
N GLU A 11 1.80 -8.20 -11.73
CA GLU A 11 2.50 -9.47 -11.99
C GLU A 11 1.73 -10.69 -11.49
N GLY A 12 1.02 -10.56 -10.37
CA GLY A 12 0.22 -11.62 -9.78
C GLY A 12 -1.21 -11.70 -10.31
N GLY A 13 -1.63 -10.75 -11.17
CA GLY A 13 -3.02 -10.67 -11.65
C GLY A 13 -4.04 -10.43 -10.53
N PHE A 14 -3.61 -9.78 -9.44
CA PHE A 14 -4.46 -9.56 -8.26
C PHE A 14 -5.64 -8.64 -8.54
N ASP A 15 -5.55 -7.75 -9.51
CA ASP A 15 -6.66 -6.96 -9.99
C ASP A 15 -7.84 -7.85 -10.47
N HIS A 16 -7.55 -8.85 -11.27
CA HIS A 16 -8.55 -9.80 -11.75
C HIS A 16 -9.07 -10.73 -10.65
N LEU A 17 -8.17 -11.30 -9.85
CA LEU A 17 -8.52 -12.20 -8.75
C LEU A 17 -9.41 -11.52 -7.71
N LEU A 18 -9.12 -10.29 -7.37
CA LEU A 18 -9.88 -9.51 -6.39
C LEU A 18 -11.11 -8.81 -7.00
N GLY A 19 -11.24 -8.81 -8.31
CA GLY A 19 -12.34 -8.15 -9.03
C GLY A 19 -12.28 -6.63 -8.95
N LEU A 20 -11.07 -6.08 -8.86
CA LEU A 20 -10.80 -4.65 -8.77
C LEU A 20 -10.23 -4.13 -10.10
N HIS A 21 -10.35 -2.83 -10.33
CA HIS A 21 -9.73 -2.22 -11.51
C HIS A 21 -8.20 -2.20 -11.37
N ARG A 22 -7.51 -2.35 -12.50
CA ARG A 22 -6.04 -2.37 -12.59
C ARG A 22 -5.34 -1.21 -11.87
N THR A 23 -5.97 -0.05 -11.82
CA THR A 23 -5.46 1.18 -11.19
C THR A 23 -6.21 1.56 -9.91
N SER A 24 -6.98 0.63 -9.31
CA SER A 24 -7.71 0.90 -8.08
C SER A 24 -6.77 1.31 -6.95
N GLN A 25 -7.03 2.45 -6.35
CA GLN A 25 -6.26 3.00 -5.22
C GLN A 25 -7.16 3.51 -4.09
N GLY A 26 -8.48 3.48 -4.27
CA GLY A 26 -9.45 4.04 -3.33
C GLY A 26 -9.52 5.57 -3.33
N THR A 27 -8.51 6.24 -3.83
CA THR A 27 -8.46 7.70 -3.87
C THR A 27 -9.51 8.28 -4.82
N GLY A 28 -10.32 9.19 -4.32
CA GLY A 28 -11.34 9.89 -5.13
C GLY A 28 -12.62 9.08 -5.38
N MET A 29 -12.79 7.93 -4.75
CA MET A 29 -14.05 7.20 -4.78
C MET A 29 -15.16 7.99 -4.08
N SER A 30 -16.37 7.95 -4.63
CA SER A 30 -17.57 8.37 -3.91
C SER A 30 -17.89 7.37 -2.79
N GLU A 31 -18.77 7.76 -1.88
CA GLU A 31 -19.24 6.87 -0.81
C GLU A 31 -19.94 5.62 -1.39
N GLU A 32 -20.71 5.80 -2.45
CA GLU A 32 -21.39 4.72 -3.15
C GLU A 32 -20.39 3.73 -3.78
N GLU A 33 -19.39 4.25 -4.49
CA GLU A 33 -18.32 3.43 -5.09
C GLU A 33 -17.52 2.68 -4.02
N ALA A 34 -17.16 3.35 -2.93
CA ALA A 34 -16.42 2.72 -1.83
C ALA A 34 -17.23 1.62 -1.15
N SER A 35 -18.53 1.84 -0.94
CA SER A 35 -19.44 0.86 -0.34
C SER A 35 -19.70 -0.35 -1.24
N ALA A 36 -19.57 -0.18 -2.54
CA ALA A 36 -19.72 -1.26 -3.52
C ALA A 36 -18.47 -2.14 -3.70
N VAL A 37 -17.36 -1.79 -3.07
CA VAL A 37 -16.13 -2.58 -3.17
C VAL A 37 -16.29 -3.91 -2.46
N VAL A 38 -16.15 -5.00 -3.20
CA VAL A 38 -16.18 -6.36 -2.68
C VAL A 38 -14.95 -7.11 -3.15
N LEU A 39 -14.17 -7.61 -2.20
CA LEU A 39 -13.03 -8.48 -2.51
C LEU A 39 -13.56 -9.88 -2.84
N ARG A 40 -13.42 -10.31 -4.10
CA ARG A 40 -13.96 -11.58 -4.59
C ARG A 40 -13.22 -12.79 -4.05
N ASP A 41 -11.92 -12.68 -3.87
CA ASP A 41 -11.05 -13.77 -3.43
C ASP A 41 -10.21 -13.35 -2.22
N LEU A 42 -10.65 -13.78 -1.03
CA LEU A 42 -9.93 -13.50 0.21
C LEU A 42 -8.61 -14.28 0.33
N ALA A 43 -8.48 -15.43 -0.34
CA ALA A 43 -7.21 -16.18 -0.36
C ALA A 43 -6.17 -15.39 -1.18
N ALA A 44 -6.55 -14.89 -2.35
CA ALA A 44 -5.70 -14.01 -3.14
C ALA A 44 -5.30 -12.73 -2.38
N TRP A 45 -6.22 -12.14 -1.61
CA TRP A 45 -5.91 -10.98 -0.76
C TRP A 45 -4.87 -11.31 0.31
N ARG A 46 -5.02 -12.46 0.97
CA ARG A 46 -4.07 -12.94 1.99
C ARG A 46 -2.70 -13.31 1.40
N GLU A 47 -2.63 -13.69 0.14
CA GLU A 47 -1.38 -13.92 -0.57
C GLU A 47 -0.72 -12.60 -0.99
N TYR A 48 -1.51 -11.65 -1.48
CA TYR A 48 -1.03 -10.36 -1.99
C TYR A 48 -0.23 -9.59 -0.94
N GLN A 49 -0.77 -9.43 0.26
CA GLN A 49 -0.16 -8.63 1.31
C GLN A 49 1.27 -9.07 1.68
N PRO A 50 1.52 -10.34 2.08
CA PRO A 50 2.87 -10.77 2.44
C PRO A 50 3.82 -10.76 1.24
N ARG A 51 3.32 -10.93 0.02
CA ARG A 51 4.13 -10.84 -1.19
C ARG A 51 4.61 -9.40 -1.44
N VAL A 52 3.76 -8.40 -1.22
CA VAL A 52 4.16 -6.98 -1.27
C VAL A 52 5.24 -6.69 -0.23
N TRP A 53 5.01 -7.11 1.01
CA TRP A 53 5.97 -6.87 2.10
C TRP A 53 7.33 -7.51 1.83
N ARG A 54 7.34 -8.76 1.39
CA ARG A 54 8.58 -9.48 1.05
C ARG A 54 9.33 -8.78 -0.07
N THR A 55 8.65 -8.46 -1.17
CA THR A 55 9.25 -7.77 -2.31
C THR A 55 9.84 -6.42 -1.92
N THR A 56 9.17 -5.69 -1.03
CA THR A 56 9.65 -4.42 -0.50
C THR A 56 10.87 -4.62 0.40
N ALA A 57 10.82 -5.58 1.32
CA ALA A 57 11.93 -5.89 2.22
C ALA A 57 13.18 -6.33 1.45
N ASP A 58 13.03 -7.20 0.46
CA ASP A 58 14.13 -7.66 -0.39
C ASP A 58 14.75 -6.50 -1.18
N TYR A 59 13.92 -5.59 -1.71
CA TYR A 59 14.39 -4.42 -2.43
C TYR A 59 15.16 -3.46 -1.53
N LEU A 60 14.63 -3.15 -0.34
CA LEU A 60 15.28 -2.24 0.61
C LEU A 60 16.54 -2.87 1.23
N GLY A 61 16.49 -4.17 1.52
CA GLY A 61 17.64 -4.89 2.09
C GLY A 61 18.82 -5.03 1.14
N ALA A 62 18.59 -4.97 -0.16
CA ALA A 62 19.65 -5.00 -1.18
C ALA A 62 20.21 -3.61 -1.52
N MET A 63 19.68 -2.55 -0.92
CA MET A 63 20.06 -1.17 -1.22
C MET A 63 21.23 -0.72 -0.35
N ASP A 64 22.16 0.04 -0.94
CA ASP A 64 23.18 0.76 -0.17
C ASP A 64 22.50 1.75 0.79
N PRO A 65 22.82 1.75 2.10
CA PRO A 65 22.24 2.68 3.07
C PRO A 65 22.30 4.16 2.64
N ASP A 66 23.38 4.58 2.00
CA ASP A 66 23.53 5.96 1.52
C ASP A 66 22.52 6.34 0.41
N GLU A 67 21.94 5.36 -0.27
CA GLU A 67 20.91 5.60 -1.29
C GLU A 67 19.62 6.16 -0.68
N PHE A 68 19.32 5.88 0.58
CA PHE A 68 18.11 6.37 1.23
C PHE A 68 18.05 7.90 1.28
N ASP A 69 19.19 8.56 1.50
CA ASP A 69 19.27 10.02 1.52
C ASP A 69 19.54 10.62 0.13
N ARG A 70 20.33 9.95 -0.70
CA ARG A 70 20.73 10.44 -2.02
C ARG A 70 19.65 10.30 -3.08
N ARG A 71 18.87 9.20 -3.04
CA ARG A 71 17.85 8.93 -4.04
C ARG A 71 16.66 9.87 -3.87
N ARG A 72 16.31 10.57 -4.94
CA ARG A 72 15.19 11.51 -4.95
C ARG A 72 13.95 10.85 -5.55
N LEU A 73 12.81 11.13 -4.91
CA LEU A 73 11.48 10.72 -5.34
C LEU A 73 10.69 11.94 -5.80
N THR A 74 10.02 11.77 -6.94
CA THR A 74 9.04 12.75 -7.44
C THR A 74 7.69 12.07 -7.52
N ILE A 75 6.81 12.37 -6.59
CA ILE A 75 5.44 11.82 -6.48
C ILE A 75 4.46 12.99 -6.51
N LYS A 76 3.90 13.28 -7.66
CA LYS A 76 2.94 14.40 -7.80
C LYS A 76 1.65 14.12 -7.01
N PRO A 77 1.07 15.13 -6.30
CA PRO A 77 1.45 16.55 -6.27
C PRO A 77 2.49 16.92 -5.19
N LEU A 78 3.13 15.95 -4.56
CA LEU A 78 4.09 16.20 -3.47
C LEU A 78 5.38 16.85 -3.98
N PRO A 79 6.11 17.62 -3.15
CA PRO A 79 7.43 18.10 -3.49
C PRO A 79 8.42 16.94 -3.64
N GLU A 80 9.53 17.19 -4.33
CA GLU A 80 10.62 16.24 -4.38
C GLU A 80 11.18 15.98 -2.98
N MET A 81 11.42 14.73 -2.64
CA MET A 81 11.89 14.31 -1.32
C MET A 81 12.95 13.21 -1.44
N SER A 82 13.65 12.92 -0.35
CA SER A 82 14.54 11.75 -0.27
C SER A 82 13.72 10.44 -0.29
N LEU A 83 14.38 9.33 -0.62
CA LEU A 83 13.73 8.02 -0.48
C LEU A 83 13.33 7.77 0.99
N TRP A 84 14.18 8.17 1.94
CA TRP A 84 13.90 8.06 3.37
C TRP A 84 12.62 8.81 3.77
N ASP A 85 12.50 10.08 3.39
CA ASP A 85 11.30 10.88 3.68
C ASP A 85 10.03 10.26 3.06
N GLY A 86 10.15 9.75 1.86
CA GLY A 86 9.05 9.06 1.18
C GLY A 86 8.63 7.78 1.90
N LEU A 87 9.57 6.96 2.33
CA LEU A 87 9.28 5.74 3.09
C LEU A 87 8.66 6.06 4.46
N PHE A 88 9.23 7.02 5.18
CA PHE A 88 8.71 7.41 6.48
C PHE A 88 7.35 8.11 6.38
N GLY A 89 7.23 9.14 5.54
CA GLY A 89 6.03 9.98 5.46
C GLY A 89 4.87 9.28 4.73
N ILE A 90 5.16 8.64 3.58
CA ILE A 90 4.10 8.09 2.73
C ILE A 90 3.81 6.63 3.11
N CYS A 91 4.82 5.79 3.32
CA CYS A 91 4.57 4.38 3.58
C CYS A 91 4.25 4.13 5.06
N LEU A 92 5.10 4.59 5.98
CA LEU A 92 4.97 4.27 7.40
C LEU A 92 3.89 5.13 8.09
N SER A 93 4.06 6.45 8.08
CA SER A 93 3.13 7.36 8.79
C SER A 93 1.71 7.29 8.22
N HIS A 94 1.58 7.24 6.91
CA HIS A 94 0.28 7.07 6.26
C HIS A 94 -0.33 5.69 6.57
N GLY A 95 0.49 4.64 6.59
CA GLY A 95 0.06 3.31 6.99
C GLY A 95 -0.52 3.28 8.40
N TYR A 96 0.15 3.91 9.37
CA TYR A 96 -0.38 4.01 10.75
C TYR A 96 -1.70 4.76 10.83
N ARG A 97 -1.89 5.79 10.01
CA ARG A 97 -3.19 6.47 9.93
C ARG A 97 -4.30 5.51 9.53
N HIS A 98 -4.09 4.71 8.50
CA HIS A 98 -5.07 3.71 8.07
C HIS A 98 -5.31 2.61 9.10
N VAL A 99 -4.30 2.21 9.86
CA VAL A 99 -4.50 1.28 10.99
C VAL A 99 -5.44 1.89 12.01
N GLY A 100 -5.26 3.16 12.39
CA GLY A 100 -6.16 3.86 13.30
C GLY A 100 -7.59 4.00 12.76
N GLU A 101 -7.76 4.26 11.47
CA GLU A 101 -9.06 4.30 10.80
C GLU A 101 -9.78 2.94 10.86
N ILE A 102 -9.03 1.84 10.64
CA ILE A 102 -9.55 0.47 10.76
C ILE A 102 -9.93 0.15 12.20
N GLU A 103 -9.10 0.51 13.18
CA GLU A 103 -9.41 0.32 14.60
C GLU A 103 -10.66 1.06 15.02
N TYR A 104 -10.78 2.32 14.59
CA TYR A 104 -12.00 3.10 14.82
C TYR A 104 -13.24 2.43 14.23
N ALA A 105 -13.18 2.03 12.96
CA ALA A 105 -14.28 1.36 12.29
C ALA A 105 -14.67 0.04 12.99
N ARG A 106 -13.69 -0.75 13.45
CA ARG A 106 -13.92 -1.97 14.24
C ARG A 106 -14.65 -1.66 15.54
N GLY A 107 -14.27 -0.60 16.24
CA GLY A 107 -14.94 -0.13 17.45
C GLY A 107 -16.40 0.24 17.21
N VAL A 108 -16.68 0.96 16.13
CA VAL A 108 -18.05 1.38 15.75
C VAL A 108 -18.98 0.17 15.51
N ILE A 109 -18.48 -0.92 14.93
CA ILE A 109 -19.27 -2.15 14.68
C ILE A 109 -19.18 -3.17 15.82
N GLY A 110 -18.65 -2.78 16.99
CA GLY A 110 -18.59 -3.61 18.19
C GLY A 110 -17.48 -4.67 18.21
N LEU A 111 -16.53 -4.63 17.31
CA LEU A 111 -15.35 -5.47 17.35
C LEU A 111 -14.29 -4.82 18.27
N GLY A 112 -13.61 -5.63 19.07
CA GLY A 112 -12.51 -5.12 19.91
C GLY A 112 -11.37 -4.51 19.07
N GLY A 113 -10.58 -3.62 19.70
CA GLY A 113 -9.36 -3.05 19.11
C GLY A 113 -8.32 -4.11 18.78
N LEU A 114 -7.33 -3.73 17.99
CA LEU A 114 -6.16 -4.58 17.76
C LEU A 114 -5.35 -4.63 19.07
N THR A 115 -5.03 -5.82 19.52
CA THR A 115 -4.04 -6.02 20.61
C THR A 115 -2.66 -5.77 20.01
N ILE A 116 -2.07 -4.65 20.37
CA ILE A 116 -0.69 -4.31 20.01
C ILE A 116 0.22 -4.81 21.14
#